data_39ae9b8ac0e0ffdb30eec40bef12d167
#
_entry.id   39ae9b8ac0e0ffdb30eec40bef12d167
#
_cell.length_a   1.000
_cell.length_b   1.000
_cell.length_c   1.000
_cell.angle_alpha   90.00
_cell.angle_beta   90.00
_cell.angle_gamma   90.00
#
_symmetry.space_group_name_H-M   'P 1'
#
loop_
_entity.id
_entity.type
_entity.pdbx_description
1 polymer ?
#
loop_
_entity_poly.entity_id
_entity_poly.type
_entity_poly.pdbx_seq_one_letter_code
_entity_poly.pdbx_strand_id
1 'polypeptide(L)'
;GTIKDAVNNNPVTGVSLSARRGLNMTSGTVAKTDTTSNTGTYSFSSMNAGWYTVETSKSGYITSTFQVFACGDQSGQDASISTTLATGAMRIVLSWATSDDLDSHLTGPDNLSGQGHGNAASEQFHVYWPTNFKNFYYATNNKTCSGCSENQTSDNVTLDLDSSSGIGSSGGPETITIAAVRSGTYRYYVHDFTEKGNNNFKLAASAASVKVYYNDNNVTTVTTYNVPNRAGDLWKVFGFDNSSGFTLINEMGSDGSFTADIFAPTITEVTAVSTPTNDNTSLSYTFSSNEAGTITIGGDCSNSSDNNTAVADNNTIRFTAMADGTYENCTIRVTDSASNTSDNLSVSSFTIDSTGPTLTEVTPVPTYTNDNTSLSYTFSSSEAGTIAYGG
;
A
#
# COMPACT_ATOMS: atom_id res chain seq x y z
N GLY A 1 9.97 -30.36 13.28
CA GLY A 1 9.17 -29.13 13.53
C GLY A 1 7.72 -29.42 13.79
N THR A 2 6.95 -28.38 14.03
CA THR A 2 5.51 -28.44 14.32
C THR A 2 4.78 -27.53 13.35
N ILE A 3 3.63 -28.00 12.83
CA ILE A 3 2.72 -27.18 12.04
C ILE A 3 1.57 -26.73 12.96
N LYS A 4 1.36 -25.40 13.03
CA LYS A 4 0.34 -24.77 13.86
C LYS A 4 -0.69 -24.03 13.00
N ASP A 5 -1.89 -23.85 13.53
CA ASP A 5 -2.91 -22.99 12.94
C ASP A 5 -2.56 -21.51 13.18
N ALA A 6 -2.60 -20.71 12.12
CA ALA A 6 -2.18 -19.31 12.17
C ALA A 6 -3.12 -18.42 13.01
N VAL A 7 -4.37 -18.84 13.26
CA VAL A 7 -5.38 -18.01 13.94
C VAL A 7 -5.41 -18.30 15.46
N ASN A 8 -5.14 -19.54 15.87
CA ASN A 8 -5.31 -19.94 17.26
C ASN A 8 -4.09 -20.65 17.87
N ASN A 9 -2.98 -20.76 17.11
CA ASN A 9 -1.71 -21.40 17.50
C ASN A 9 -1.82 -22.88 17.89
N ASN A 10 -2.95 -23.54 17.62
CA ASN A 10 -3.11 -24.95 17.92
C ASN A 10 -2.32 -25.83 16.93
N PRO A 11 -1.75 -26.95 17.39
CA PRO A 11 -1.14 -27.94 16.49
C PRO A 11 -2.13 -28.48 15.45
N VAL A 12 -1.71 -28.60 14.19
CA VAL A 12 -2.56 -29.09 13.11
C VAL A 12 -2.13 -30.52 12.72
N THR A 13 -2.99 -31.50 13.00
CA THR A 13 -2.79 -32.92 12.64
C THR A 13 -3.11 -33.16 11.16
N GLY A 14 -2.45 -34.15 10.55
CA GLY A 14 -2.80 -34.65 9.21
C GLY A 14 -2.51 -33.66 8.08
N VAL A 15 -1.55 -32.75 8.25
CA VAL A 15 -1.03 -31.92 7.18
C VAL A 15 -0.03 -32.71 6.35
N SER A 16 -0.28 -32.89 5.06
CA SER A 16 0.68 -33.50 4.14
C SER A 16 1.79 -32.51 3.82
N LEU A 17 3.04 -32.96 3.92
CA LEU A 17 4.23 -32.16 3.70
C LEU A 17 5.07 -32.73 2.55
N SER A 18 5.50 -31.89 1.63
CA SER A 18 6.35 -32.23 0.50
C SER A 18 7.57 -31.33 0.43
N ALA A 19 8.74 -31.85 0.80
CA ALA A 19 10.00 -31.11 0.78
C ALA A 19 10.71 -31.21 -0.59
N ARG A 20 11.04 -30.06 -1.18
CA ARG A 20 11.85 -29.95 -2.42
C ARG A 20 13.14 -29.22 -2.10
N ARG A 21 14.26 -29.68 -2.66
CA ARG A 21 15.57 -29.07 -2.41
C ARG A 21 15.66 -27.69 -3.07
N GLY A 22 16.08 -26.69 -2.33
CA GLY A 22 16.23 -25.30 -2.75
C GLY A 22 15.25 -24.35 -2.07
N LEU A 23 15.51 -23.07 -2.21
CA LEU A 23 14.62 -21.97 -1.73
C LEU A 23 13.54 -21.68 -2.78
N ASN A 24 12.30 -21.42 -2.31
CA ASN A 24 11.16 -21.03 -3.12
C ASN A 24 10.77 -22.02 -4.24
N MET A 25 11.03 -23.31 -4.00
CA MET A 25 10.76 -24.38 -4.98
C MET A 25 9.32 -24.85 -4.88
N THR A 26 8.46 -24.45 -5.82
CA THR A 26 7.04 -24.86 -5.89
C THR A 26 6.77 -26.00 -6.87
N SER A 27 7.78 -26.43 -7.63
CA SER A 27 7.71 -27.52 -8.61
C SER A 27 9.00 -28.34 -8.60
N GLY A 28 9.02 -29.46 -9.31
CA GLY A 28 10.18 -30.36 -9.41
C GLY A 28 10.08 -31.56 -8.45
N THR A 29 11.18 -32.30 -8.36
CA THR A 29 11.24 -33.58 -7.61
C THR A 29 11.07 -33.36 -6.12
N VAL A 30 10.11 -34.06 -5.51
CA VAL A 30 9.94 -34.12 -4.06
C VAL A 30 11.03 -35.02 -3.46
N ALA A 31 11.85 -34.43 -2.60
CA ALA A 31 12.96 -35.12 -1.94
C ALA A 31 12.50 -35.95 -0.75
N LYS A 32 11.54 -35.43 0.04
CA LYS A 32 10.96 -36.07 1.22
C LYS A 32 9.49 -35.70 1.39
N THR A 33 8.75 -36.61 2.02
CA THR A 33 7.35 -36.36 2.43
C THR A 33 7.18 -36.75 3.87
N ASP A 34 6.23 -36.14 4.56
CA ASP A 34 5.74 -36.54 5.88
C ASP A 34 4.28 -36.08 6.06
N THR A 35 3.65 -36.50 7.12
CA THR A 35 2.31 -36.10 7.53
C THR A 35 2.32 -35.77 9.01
N THR A 36 1.81 -34.62 9.41
CA THR A 36 1.84 -34.20 10.82
C THR A 36 1.06 -35.16 11.73
N SER A 37 1.66 -35.43 12.88
CA SER A 37 1.08 -36.24 13.97
C SER A 37 -0.13 -35.57 14.63
N ASN A 38 -0.71 -36.23 15.63
CA ASN A 38 -1.79 -35.63 16.44
C ASN A 38 -1.36 -34.41 17.25
N THR A 39 -0.07 -34.23 17.45
CA THR A 39 0.52 -33.04 18.10
C THR A 39 1.07 -32.05 17.09
N GLY A 40 0.72 -32.17 15.79
CA GLY A 40 1.17 -31.29 14.72
C GLY A 40 2.64 -31.46 14.33
N THR A 41 3.36 -32.46 14.93
CA THR A 41 4.79 -32.66 14.70
C THR A 41 5.07 -33.36 13.39
N TYR A 42 6.18 -33.01 12.73
CA TYR A 42 6.69 -33.70 11.55
C TYR A 42 8.21 -33.91 11.64
N SER A 43 8.72 -34.86 10.85
CA SER A 43 10.16 -35.14 10.77
C SER A 43 10.58 -35.63 9.39
N PHE A 44 11.62 -35.06 8.83
CA PHE A 44 12.28 -35.56 7.62
C PHE A 44 13.62 -36.19 7.98
N SER A 45 13.75 -37.49 7.82
CA SER A 45 15.00 -38.21 8.08
C SER A 45 15.89 -38.27 6.83
N SER A 46 17.20 -38.38 7.03
CA SER A 46 18.20 -38.62 5.98
C SER A 46 18.12 -37.59 4.83
N MET A 47 18.07 -36.31 5.17
CA MET A 47 18.16 -35.21 4.22
C MET A 47 19.61 -34.85 3.94
N ASN A 48 19.93 -34.55 2.68
CA ASN A 48 21.21 -33.94 2.36
C ASN A 48 21.27 -32.50 2.89
N ALA A 49 22.45 -32.06 3.33
CA ALA A 49 22.61 -30.69 3.82
C ALA A 49 22.19 -29.65 2.75
N GLY A 50 21.48 -28.61 3.21
CA GLY A 50 21.02 -27.50 2.38
C GLY A 50 19.61 -27.03 2.70
N TRP A 51 19.17 -26.04 1.95
CA TRP A 51 17.82 -25.47 2.05
C TRP A 51 16.80 -26.34 1.33
N TYR A 52 15.60 -26.38 1.87
CA TYR A 52 14.44 -27.04 1.27
C TYR A 52 13.21 -26.16 1.41
N THR A 53 12.38 -26.19 0.40
CA THR A 53 11.02 -25.64 0.43
C THR A 53 10.03 -26.76 0.76
N VAL A 54 9.27 -26.58 1.81
CA VAL A 54 8.23 -27.53 2.24
C VAL A 54 6.88 -26.96 1.86
N GLU A 55 6.17 -27.68 1.01
CA GLU A 55 4.77 -27.39 0.66
C GLU A 55 3.84 -28.12 1.65
N THR A 56 2.84 -27.40 2.14
CA THR A 56 1.81 -27.91 3.04
C THR A 56 0.50 -28.09 2.29
N SER A 57 -0.22 -29.20 2.55
CA SER A 57 -1.54 -29.45 1.96
C SER A 57 -2.45 -30.13 2.97
N LYS A 58 -3.65 -29.56 3.18
CA LYS A 58 -4.70 -30.12 4.02
C LYS A 58 -6.06 -29.55 3.63
N SER A 59 -7.10 -30.38 3.63
CA SER A 59 -8.48 -29.91 3.39
C SER A 59 -8.90 -28.89 4.43
N GLY A 60 -9.51 -27.75 3.98
CA GLY A 60 -9.89 -26.64 4.84
C GLY A 60 -8.76 -25.64 5.13
N TYR A 61 -7.56 -25.87 4.60
CA TYR A 61 -6.41 -24.98 4.72
C TYR A 61 -5.90 -24.55 3.34
N ILE A 62 -5.28 -23.39 3.30
CA ILE A 62 -4.66 -22.86 2.09
C ILE A 62 -3.30 -23.54 1.91
N THR A 63 -3.06 -24.10 0.72
CA THR A 63 -1.74 -24.62 0.33
C THR A 63 -0.72 -23.50 0.37
N SER A 64 0.36 -23.70 1.10
CA SER A 64 1.43 -22.71 1.24
C SER A 64 2.79 -23.39 1.41
N THR A 65 3.86 -22.61 1.40
CA THR A 65 5.21 -23.13 1.55
C THR A 65 5.94 -22.43 2.70
N PHE A 66 6.91 -23.14 3.28
CA PHE A 66 7.90 -22.57 4.21
C PHE A 66 9.28 -23.16 3.95
N GLN A 67 10.31 -22.52 4.52
CA GLN A 67 11.70 -22.94 4.29
C GLN A 67 12.22 -23.69 5.50
N VAL A 68 12.97 -24.77 5.25
CA VAL A 68 13.72 -25.48 6.29
C VAL A 68 15.16 -25.66 5.85
N PHE A 69 16.06 -25.68 6.83
CA PHE A 69 17.49 -25.91 6.60
C PHE A 69 17.93 -27.23 7.22
N ALA A 70 18.43 -28.13 6.41
CA ALA A 70 19.02 -29.40 6.84
C ALA A 70 20.54 -29.26 7.02
N CYS A 71 21.03 -29.44 8.26
CA CYS A 71 22.47 -29.49 8.58
C CYS A 71 22.62 -30.27 9.90
N GLY A 72 22.81 -31.59 9.82
CA GLY A 72 22.70 -32.46 10.97
C GLY A 72 21.27 -32.53 11.52
N ASP A 73 21.12 -32.89 12.78
CA ASP A 73 19.82 -32.94 13.46
C ASP A 73 19.36 -31.53 13.82
N GLN A 74 18.29 -31.08 13.19
CA GLN A 74 17.68 -29.77 13.43
C GLN A 74 16.31 -29.94 14.10
N SER A 75 15.99 -29.08 15.06
CA SER A 75 14.69 -29.02 15.71
C SER A 75 14.12 -27.58 15.63
N GLY A 76 12.84 -27.41 16.01
CA GLY A 76 12.22 -26.09 16.07
C GLY A 76 12.01 -25.43 14.71
N GLN A 77 11.99 -26.18 13.61
CA GLN A 77 11.65 -25.67 12.29
C GLN A 77 10.14 -25.65 12.12
N ASP A 78 9.49 -24.82 12.93
CA ASP A 78 8.05 -24.73 13.04
C ASP A 78 7.48 -23.80 11.95
N ALA A 79 6.22 -24.04 11.57
CA ALA A 79 5.52 -23.19 10.63
C ALA A 79 4.03 -23.10 10.96
N SER A 80 3.38 -22.04 10.47
CA SER A 80 1.93 -21.89 10.58
C SER A 80 1.27 -21.99 9.20
N ILE A 81 0.02 -22.51 9.21
CA ILE A 81 -0.84 -22.61 8.03
C ILE A 81 -2.17 -21.92 8.30
N SER A 82 -2.73 -21.32 7.27
CA SER A 82 -3.99 -20.59 7.34
C SER A 82 -5.15 -21.44 6.86
N THR A 83 -6.27 -21.41 7.58
CA THR A 83 -7.55 -21.90 7.06
C THR A 83 -7.99 -21.10 5.82
N THR A 84 -8.84 -21.71 5.00
CA THR A 84 -9.44 -21.05 3.82
C THR A 84 -10.17 -19.76 4.22
N LEU A 85 -10.12 -18.79 3.33
CA LEU A 85 -10.73 -17.46 3.50
C LEU A 85 -12.00 -17.34 2.68
N ALA A 86 -12.97 -16.59 3.17
CA ALA A 86 -14.11 -16.13 2.37
C ALA A 86 -13.62 -15.21 1.23
N THR A 87 -14.41 -15.05 0.18
CA THR A 87 -14.12 -14.12 -0.91
C THR A 87 -14.06 -12.69 -0.38
N GLY A 88 -13.04 -11.94 -0.77
CA GLY A 88 -12.76 -10.59 -0.30
C GLY A 88 -12.04 -10.51 1.05
N ALA A 89 -11.76 -11.65 1.71
CA ALA A 89 -11.03 -11.65 2.98
C ALA A 89 -9.51 -11.70 2.79
N MET A 90 -8.79 -11.07 3.72
CA MET A 90 -7.34 -11.08 3.78
C MET A 90 -6.88 -11.53 5.17
N ARG A 91 -5.81 -12.34 5.22
CA ARG A 91 -5.13 -12.71 6.47
C ARG A 91 -3.65 -12.43 6.36
N ILE A 92 -3.11 -11.75 7.37
CA ILE A 92 -1.71 -11.38 7.47
C ILE A 92 -1.12 -12.12 8.65
N VAL A 93 -0.06 -12.87 8.41
CA VAL A 93 0.59 -13.73 9.42
C VAL A 93 2.04 -13.32 9.54
N LEU A 94 2.42 -12.75 10.67
CA LEU A 94 3.79 -12.46 11.06
C LEU A 94 4.37 -13.69 11.79
N SER A 95 5.56 -14.12 11.40
CA SER A 95 6.31 -15.20 12.05
C SER A 95 7.77 -14.79 12.20
N TRP A 96 8.42 -15.13 13.31
CA TRP A 96 9.83 -14.83 13.57
C TRP A 96 10.46 -15.93 14.44
N ALA A 97 11.81 -15.93 14.51
CA ALA A 97 12.56 -17.04 15.14
C ALA A 97 13.04 -16.71 16.55
N THR A 98 13.10 -15.44 16.95
CA THR A 98 13.65 -15.00 18.24
C THR A 98 12.59 -14.93 19.34
N SER A 99 13.03 -14.68 20.56
CA SER A 99 12.16 -14.44 21.72
C SER A 99 11.72 -12.98 21.85
N ASP A 100 12.15 -12.10 20.93
CA ASP A 100 11.74 -10.71 20.93
C ASP A 100 10.23 -10.59 20.70
N ASP A 101 9.62 -9.61 21.30
CA ASP A 101 8.20 -9.28 21.16
C ASP A 101 8.02 -8.41 19.91
N LEU A 102 7.51 -9.00 18.83
CA LEU A 102 7.26 -8.31 17.57
C LEU A 102 5.75 -8.11 17.39
N ASP A 103 5.34 -6.86 17.29
CA ASP A 103 3.94 -6.46 17.17
C ASP A 103 3.53 -6.21 15.71
N SER A 104 2.39 -6.75 15.34
CA SER A 104 1.68 -6.47 14.09
C SER A 104 0.85 -5.20 14.20
N HIS A 105 0.99 -4.31 13.25
CA HIS A 105 0.22 -3.08 13.11
C HIS A 105 -0.43 -3.00 11.74
N LEU A 106 -1.73 -2.87 11.70
CA LEU A 106 -2.50 -2.68 10.47
C LEU A 106 -3.34 -1.43 10.56
N THR A 107 -3.22 -0.56 9.58
CA THR A 107 -4.13 0.53 9.36
C THR A 107 -4.90 0.35 8.07
N GLY A 108 -6.04 0.97 7.97
CA GLY A 108 -6.88 0.88 6.78
C GLY A 108 -8.04 1.89 6.84
N PRO A 109 -8.88 1.92 5.79
CA PRO A 109 -9.95 2.89 5.70
C PRO A 109 -10.96 2.71 6.84
N ASP A 110 -11.35 3.81 7.45
CA ASP A 110 -12.47 3.93 8.39
C ASP A 110 -13.67 4.54 7.64
N ASN A 111 -14.89 4.25 8.07
CA ASN A 111 -16.11 4.84 7.53
C ASN A 111 -16.62 6.05 8.33
N LEU A 112 -15.81 6.58 9.24
CA LEU A 112 -16.15 7.69 10.12
C LEU A 112 -15.47 8.98 9.67
N SER A 113 -16.25 9.92 9.19
CA SER A 113 -15.75 11.24 8.82
C SER A 113 -15.18 12.00 10.03
N GLY A 114 -13.98 12.53 9.86
CA GLY A 114 -13.33 13.45 10.79
C GLY A 114 -12.77 12.82 12.07
N GLN A 115 -12.69 11.51 12.19
CA GLN A 115 -12.12 10.80 13.34
C GLN A 115 -11.30 9.61 12.93
N GLY A 116 -10.20 9.33 13.64
CA GLY A 116 -9.39 8.12 13.50
C GLY A 116 -9.66 7.14 14.65
N HIS A 117 -9.30 5.88 14.45
CA HIS A 117 -9.36 4.81 15.45
C HIS A 117 -7.95 4.36 15.83
N GLY A 118 -7.71 4.12 17.11
CA GLY A 118 -6.45 3.56 17.59
C GLY A 118 -5.21 4.41 17.30
N ASN A 119 -5.30 5.72 17.47
CA ASN A 119 -4.26 6.71 17.14
C ASN A 119 -3.96 6.80 15.63
N ALA A 120 -4.86 6.32 14.78
CA ALA A 120 -4.78 6.54 13.35
C ALA A 120 -5.18 7.96 12.96
N ALA A 121 -4.80 8.38 11.76
CA ALA A 121 -5.29 9.60 11.15
C ALA A 121 -6.82 9.58 10.98
N SER A 122 -7.40 10.74 10.67
CA SER A 122 -8.82 10.84 10.35
C SER A 122 -9.21 9.87 9.23
N GLU A 123 -10.37 9.24 9.38
CA GLU A 123 -10.90 8.25 8.40
C GLU A 123 -10.07 6.97 8.24
N GLN A 124 -9.23 6.67 9.23
CA GLN A 124 -8.45 5.43 9.28
C GLN A 124 -8.67 4.67 10.59
N PHE A 125 -8.62 3.35 10.53
CA PHE A 125 -8.47 2.51 11.72
C PHE A 125 -7.01 2.10 11.91
N HIS A 126 -6.65 1.76 13.16
CA HIS A 126 -5.40 1.12 13.51
C HIS A 126 -5.68 -0.08 14.43
N VAL A 127 -5.36 -1.28 13.96
CA VAL A 127 -5.46 -2.53 14.71
C VAL A 127 -4.08 -2.98 15.12
N TYR A 128 -3.87 -3.20 16.43
CA TYR A 128 -2.60 -3.60 17.04
C TYR A 128 -2.81 -4.14 18.47
N TRP A 129 -1.76 -4.51 19.20
CA TRP A 129 -1.77 -5.24 20.47
C TRP A 129 -2.63 -4.74 21.64
N PRO A 130 -2.87 -3.45 21.94
CA PRO A 130 -3.66 -3.07 23.10
C PRO A 130 -5.09 -3.61 23.00
N THR A 131 -5.61 -4.16 24.09
CA THR A 131 -6.90 -4.86 24.13
C THR A 131 -8.04 -4.07 23.48
N ASN A 132 -8.03 -2.74 23.63
CA ASN A 132 -9.05 -1.86 23.06
C ASN A 132 -8.90 -1.65 21.54
N PHE A 133 -7.77 -2.03 20.95
CA PHE A 133 -7.44 -1.79 19.55
C PHE A 133 -7.19 -3.07 18.74
N LYS A 134 -7.40 -4.25 19.36
CA LYS A 134 -7.27 -5.55 18.67
C LYS A 134 -8.37 -5.77 17.63
N ASN A 135 -9.47 -5.03 17.69
CA ASN A 135 -10.61 -5.21 16.80
C ASN A 135 -11.11 -3.86 16.29
N PHE A 136 -11.50 -3.82 15.02
CA PHE A 136 -12.22 -2.74 14.40
C PHE A 136 -13.50 -3.27 13.74
N TYR A 137 -14.64 -2.62 14.02
CA TYR A 137 -15.97 -3.06 13.61
C TYR A 137 -16.65 -2.02 12.75
N TYR A 138 -16.78 -2.28 11.47
CA TYR A 138 -17.41 -1.33 10.52
C TYR A 138 -18.90 -1.10 10.78
N ALA A 139 -19.63 -2.15 11.16
CA ALA A 139 -21.09 -2.07 11.26
C ALA A 139 -21.61 -1.15 12.36
N THR A 140 -20.88 -1.03 13.47
CA THR A 140 -21.31 -0.25 14.64
C THR A 140 -20.58 1.06 14.78
N ASN A 141 -19.63 1.35 13.90
CA ASN A 141 -18.69 2.46 14.08
C ASN A 141 -18.02 2.41 15.47
N ASN A 142 -17.97 1.22 16.06
CA ASN A 142 -17.49 1.04 17.41
C ASN A 142 -15.98 0.83 17.40
N LYS A 143 -15.30 1.85 17.85
CA LYS A 143 -13.85 1.98 17.80
C LYS A 143 -13.15 1.23 18.91
N THR A 144 -13.86 0.94 19.99
CA THR A 144 -13.26 0.42 21.22
C THR A 144 -14.29 -0.47 21.90
N CYS A 145 -14.30 -1.72 21.56
CA CYS A 145 -15.19 -2.62 22.24
C CYS A 145 -14.45 -3.62 23.13
N SER A 146 -14.20 -3.21 24.37
CA SER A 146 -13.93 -4.15 25.44
C SER A 146 -15.25 -4.80 25.85
N GLY A 147 -15.50 -6.04 25.38
CA GLY A 147 -16.67 -6.82 25.79
C GLY A 147 -17.95 -6.62 24.96
N CYS A 148 -17.89 -5.99 23.79
CA CYS A 148 -19.00 -6.00 22.87
C CYS A 148 -19.16 -7.35 22.21
N SER A 149 -20.38 -7.86 22.25
CA SER A 149 -20.81 -8.91 21.35
C SER A 149 -21.19 -8.28 20.02
N GLU A 150 -20.25 -8.21 19.07
CA GLU A 150 -20.57 -7.83 17.71
C GLU A 150 -21.38 -8.93 17.05
N ASN A 151 -22.58 -8.61 16.61
CA ASN A 151 -23.42 -9.54 15.88
C ASN A 151 -23.07 -9.61 14.38
N GLN A 152 -22.27 -8.65 13.88
CA GLN A 152 -21.86 -8.56 12.51
C GLN A 152 -20.32 -8.73 12.46
N THR A 153 -19.86 -9.77 11.79
CA THR A 153 -18.44 -10.14 11.68
C THR A 153 -17.97 -10.24 10.23
N SER A 154 -18.83 -9.91 9.27
CA SER A 154 -18.58 -10.19 7.84
C SER A 154 -17.53 -9.26 7.22
N ASP A 155 -17.21 -8.15 7.85
CA ASP A 155 -16.23 -7.17 7.35
C ASP A 155 -15.29 -6.61 8.43
N ASN A 156 -15.28 -7.20 9.62
CA ASN A 156 -14.43 -6.77 10.73
C ASN A 156 -12.94 -7.00 10.46
N VAL A 157 -12.11 -6.22 11.14
CA VAL A 157 -10.67 -6.39 11.20
C VAL A 157 -10.28 -6.81 12.61
N THR A 158 -9.53 -7.91 12.74
CA THR A 158 -9.22 -8.51 14.05
C THR A 158 -7.76 -8.91 14.13
N LEU A 159 -7.06 -8.55 15.21
CA LEU A 159 -5.83 -9.21 15.64
C LEU A 159 -6.24 -10.52 16.33
N ASP A 160 -6.24 -11.61 15.57
CA ASP A 160 -6.73 -12.93 16.04
C ASP A 160 -5.79 -13.55 17.07
N LEU A 161 -4.50 -13.39 16.86
CA LEU A 161 -3.43 -13.92 17.68
C LEU A 161 -2.35 -12.88 17.89
N ASP A 162 -2.01 -12.67 19.15
CA ASP A 162 -0.99 -11.74 19.65
C ASP A 162 -0.01 -12.58 20.48
N SER A 163 1.25 -12.59 20.10
CA SER A 163 2.28 -13.45 20.68
C SER A 163 3.52 -12.67 21.08
N SER A 164 3.88 -12.68 22.34
CA SER A 164 5.07 -12.02 22.87
C SER A 164 6.40 -12.73 22.57
N SER A 165 6.41 -13.73 21.69
CA SER A 165 7.63 -14.42 21.23
C SER A 165 7.39 -15.18 19.95
N GLY A 166 8.45 -15.32 19.14
CA GLY A 166 8.39 -15.99 17.85
C GLY A 166 8.14 -17.49 17.90
N ILE A 167 7.63 -18.02 16.79
CA ILE A 167 7.33 -19.44 16.61
C ILE A 167 8.54 -20.34 16.85
N GLY A 168 9.76 -19.85 16.52
CA GLY A 168 11.01 -20.54 16.79
C GLY A 168 11.43 -20.57 18.27
N SER A 169 10.79 -19.80 19.13
CA SER A 169 11.03 -19.69 20.58
C SER A 169 9.88 -20.23 21.41
N SER A 170 9.12 -21.19 20.91
CA SER A 170 7.93 -21.77 21.55
C SER A 170 6.71 -20.82 21.63
N GLY A 171 6.78 -19.64 21.02
CA GLY A 171 5.65 -18.74 20.83
C GLY A 171 4.81 -19.13 19.62
N GLY A 172 4.03 -18.19 19.16
CA GLY A 172 3.19 -18.34 17.98
C GLY A 172 3.45 -17.27 16.92
N PRO A 173 2.77 -17.33 15.80
CA PRO A 173 2.70 -16.19 14.90
C PRO A 173 1.83 -15.11 15.52
N GLU A 174 1.93 -13.89 14.99
CA GLU A 174 0.84 -12.91 15.12
C GLU A 174 -0.02 -12.91 13.87
N THR A 175 -1.30 -12.74 14.05
CA THR A 175 -2.22 -12.86 12.92
C THR A 175 -3.30 -11.78 12.95
N ILE A 176 -3.42 -11.05 11.85
CA ILE A 176 -4.52 -10.12 11.61
C ILE A 176 -5.40 -10.66 10.48
N THR A 177 -6.71 -10.71 10.70
CA THR A 177 -7.70 -11.05 9.66
C THR A 177 -8.57 -9.84 9.36
N ILE A 178 -8.69 -9.50 8.08
CA ILE A 178 -9.67 -8.60 7.51
C ILE A 178 -10.76 -9.48 6.91
N ALA A 179 -11.95 -9.49 7.50
CA ALA A 179 -13.03 -10.39 7.07
C ALA A 179 -13.57 -10.02 5.68
N ALA A 180 -13.59 -8.74 5.33
CA ALA A 180 -13.82 -8.26 3.97
C ALA A 180 -13.05 -6.95 3.73
N VAL A 181 -12.21 -6.95 2.72
CA VAL A 181 -11.45 -5.76 2.28
C VAL A 181 -12.42 -4.71 1.72
N ARG A 182 -12.29 -3.47 2.16
CA ARG A 182 -13.02 -2.30 1.67
C ARG A 182 -12.14 -1.42 0.79
N SER A 183 -12.75 -0.53 0.02
CA SER A 183 -12.02 0.46 -0.77
C SER A 183 -11.22 1.40 0.12
N GLY A 184 -10.00 1.70 -0.28
CA GLY A 184 -9.05 2.56 0.40
C GLY A 184 -7.73 1.86 0.70
N THR A 185 -6.79 2.61 1.24
CA THR A 185 -5.42 2.16 1.43
C THR A 185 -5.24 1.50 2.80
N TYR A 186 -4.69 0.30 2.77
CA TYR A 186 -4.22 -0.43 3.95
C TYR A 186 -2.70 -0.37 4.02
N ARG A 187 -2.15 -0.34 5.24
CA ARG A 187 -0.70 -0.39 5.47
C ARG A 187 -0.39 -1.31 6.62
N TYR A 188 0.60 -2.16 6.42
CA TYR A 188 1.03 -3.13 7.41
C TYR A 188 2.47 -2.90 7.83
N TYR A 189 2.69 -2.95 9.14
CA TYR A 189 3.97 -2.70 9.81
C TYR A 189 4.26 -3.78 10.84
N VAL A 190 5.54 -4.00 11.09
CA VAL A 190 6.03 -4.82 12.21
C VAL A 190 6.89 -3.94 13.10
N HIS A 191 6.59 -3.90 14.38
CA HIS A 191 7.34 -3.17 15.39
C HIS A 191 8.03 -4.15 16.33
N ASP A 192 9.31 -3.94 16.61
CA ASP A 192 10.05 -4.67 17.65
C ASP A 192 9.87 -3.97 18.99
N PHE A 193 8.86 -4.41 19.75
CA PHE A 193 8.52 -3.82 21.05
C PHE A 193 9.64 -4.01 22.06
N THR A 194 10.38 -5.14 22.01
CA THR A 194 11.52 -5.41 22.89
C THR A 194 12.64 -4.39 22.68
N GLU A 195 12.88 -3.99 21.44
CA GLU A 195 13.98 -3.07 21.06
C GLU A 195 13.49 -1.66 20.72
N LYS A 196 12.31 -1.29 21.20
CA LYS A 196 11.67 0.01 20.93
C LYS A 196 12.63 1.19 21.15
N GLY A 197 12.76 2.03 20.14
CA GLY A 197 13.64 3.20 20.13
C GLY A 197 15.12 2.88 19.87
N ASN A 198 15.48 1.63 19.62
CA ASN A 198 16.84 1.21 19.33
C ASN A 198 17.06 1.02 17.83
N ASN A 199 17.90 1.85 17.24
CA ASN A 199 18.31 1.69 15.85
C ASN A 199 19.41 0.62 15.73
N ASN A 200 19.04 -0.65 15.86
CA ASN A 200 19.96 -1.78 15.79
C ASN A 200 19.48 -2.85 14.77
N PHE A 201 20.17 -3.99 14.69
CA PHE A 201 19.86 -5.08 13.76
C PHE A 201 19.04 -6.22 14.39
N LYS A 202 18.41 -6.04 15.54
CA LYS A 202 17.69 -7.12 16.23
C LYS A 202 16.46 -7.56 15.45
N LEU A 203 15.63 -6.62 14.98
CA LEU A 203 14.51 -6.93 14.13
C LEU A 203 14.95 -7.64 12.84
N ALA A 204 16.02 -7.21 12.20
CA ALA A 204 16.59 -7.89 11.03
C ALA A 204 17.09 -9.31 11.37
N ALA A 205 17.70 -9.50 12.53
CA ALA A 205 18.19 -10.79 12.99
C ALA A 205 17.09 -11.76 13.45
N SER A 206 15.88 -11.27 13.69
CA SER A 206 14.74 -12.09 14.11
C SER A 206 14.28 -13.08 13.04
N ALA A 207 14.74 -12.94 11.79
CA ALA A 207 14.27 -13.66 10.61
C ALA A 207 12.75 -13.52 10.40
N ALA A 208 12.20 -12.35 10.78
CA ALA A 208 10.78 -12.08 10.64
C ALA A 208 10.33 -12.19 9.18
N SER A 209 9.18 -12.84 9.00
CA SER A 209 8.52 -12.95 7.71
C SER A 209 7.01 -12.69 7.85
N VAL A 210 6.45 -11.98 6.91
CA VAL A 210 5.02 -11.67 6.83
C VAL A 210 4.44 -12.41 5.64
N LYS A 211 3.48 -13.28 5.90
CA LYS A 211 2.77 -14.01 4.86
C LYS A 211 1.35 -13.49 4.75
N VAL A 212 0.98 -13.03 3.57
CA VAL A 212 -0.36 -12.49 3.28
C VAL A 212 -1.13 -13.46 2.42
N TYR A 213 -2.30 -13.85 2.89
CA TYR A 213 -3.29 -14.63 2.18
C TYR A 213 -4.45 -13.70 1.79
N TYR A 214 -4.72 -13.56 0.52
CA TYR A 214 -5.82 -12.73 0.04
C TYR A 214 -6.68 -13.53 -0.94
N ASN A 215 -7.97 -13.64 -0.66
CA ASN A 215 -8.93 -14.31 -1.53
C ASN A 215 -9.69 -13.28 -2.36
N ASP A 216 -9.19 -12.99 -3.56
CA ASP A 216 -9.87 -12.15 -4.53
C ASP A 216 -10.67 -13.01 -5.52
N ASN A 217 -11.98 -12.79 -5.61
CA ASN A 217 -12.88 -13.47 -6.56
C ASN A 217 -12.74 -15.02 -6.55
N ASN A 218 -12.62 -15.63 -5.36
CA ASN A 218 -12.38 -17.06 -5.15
C ASN A 218 -11.01 -17.57 -5.62
N VAL A 219 -10.07 -16.67 -5.90
CA VAL A 219 -8.66 -17.00 -6.16
C VAL A 219 -7.84 -16.55 -4.97
N THR A 220 -7.28 -17.49 -4.22
CA THR A 220 -6.41 -17.16 -3.09
C THR A 220 -4.99 -17.00 -3.57
N THR A 221 -4.44 -15.81 -3.37
CA THR A 221 -3.01 -15.52 -3.56
C THR A 221 -2.28 -15.60 -2.22
N VAL A 222 -1.01 -16.00 -2.26
CA VAL A 222 -0.13 -16.05 -1.09
C VAL A 222 1.15 -15.30 -1.41
N THR A 223 1.39 -14.21 -0.71
CA THR A 223 2.60 -13.38 -0.85
C THR A 223 3.41 -13.44 0.44
N THR A 224 4.73 -13.51 0.33
CA THR A 224 5.64 -13.53 1.50
C THR A 224 6.63 -12.38 1.40
N TYR A 225 6.74 -11.63 2.49
CA TYR A 225 7.72 -10.56 2.69
C TYR A 225 8.70 -11.00 3.77
N ASN A 226 9.98 -10.75 3.58
CA ASN A 226 11.02 -11.04 4.56
C ASN A 226 11.63 -9.72 5.05
N VAL A 227 11.93 -9.65 6.35
CA VAL A 227 12.54 -8.48 6.95
C VAL A 227 13.86 -8.14 6.27
N PRO A 228 14.11 -6.86 5.88
CA PRO A 228 15.35 -6.47 5.24
C PRO A 228 16.51 -6.45 6.25
N ASN A 229 17.71 -6.78 5.80
CA ASN A 229 18.91 -6.73 6.64
C ASN A 229 19.41 -5.28 6.79
N ARG A 230 18.68 -4.51 7.60
CA ARG A 230 18.97 -3.10 7.94
C ARG A 230 18.68 -2.85 9.39
N ALA A 231 19.32 -1.82 9.97
CA ALA A 231 19.03 -1.38 11.34
C ALA A 231 17.65 -0.70 11.41
N GLY A 232 16.98 -0.85 12.54
CA GLY A 232 15.68 -0.27 12.84
C GLY A 232 14.85 -1.17 13.74
N ASP A 233 13.87 -0.59 14.42
CA ASP A 233 12.90 -1.28 15.26
C ASP A 233 11.48 -1.29 14.63
N LEU A 234 11.30 -0.63 13.49
CA LEU A 234 10.05 -0.59 12.72
C LEU A 234 10.30 -1.04 11.28
N TRP A 235 9.56 -2.06 10.83
CA TRP A 235 9.57 -2.53 9.46
C TRP A 235 8.25 -2.18 8.76
N LYS A 236 8.29 -1.24 7.80
CA LYS A 236 7.20 -0.92 6.89
C LYS A 236 7.16 -1.99 5.81
N VAL A 237 6.17 -2.88 5.83
CA VAL A 237 6.17 -4.08 4.99
C VAL A 237 5.57 -3.82 3.63
N PHE A 238 4.29 -3.44 3.60
CA PHE A 238 3.56 -3.20 2.35
C PHE A 238 2.41 -2.21 2.54
N GLY A 239 1.99 -1.61 1.43
CA GLY A 239 0.69 -0.99 1.23
C GLY A 239 -0.22 -1.92 0.42
N PHE A 240 -1.52 -1.78 0.58
CA PHE A 240 -2.51 -2.45 -0.23
C PHE A 240 -3.70 -1.52 -0.49
N ASP A 241 -4.15 -1.46 -1.73
CA ASP A 241 -5.38 -0.80 -2.12
C ASP A 241 -6.20 -1.75 -3.01
N ASN A 242 -7.50 -1.83 -2.78
CA ASN A 242 -8.35 -2.78 -3.49
C ASN A 242 -8.42 -2.53 -5.02
N SER A 243 -8.08 -1.33 -5.47
CA SER A 243 -8.07 -0.96 -6.89
C SER A 243 -6.72 -1.18 -7.56
N SER A 244 -5.61 -0.97 -6.86
CA SER A 244 -4.23 -1.03 -7.39
C SER A 244 -3.43 -2.25 -6.91
N GLY A 245 -3.94 -2.99 -5.90
CA GLY A 245 -3.29 -4.17 -5.35
C GLY A 245 -2.20 -3.86 -4.32
N PHE A 246 -1.23 -4.77 -4.21
CA PHE A 246 -0.12 -4.65 -3.25
C PHE A 246 1.00 -3.76 -3.78
N THR A 247 1.45 -2.84 -2.92
CA THR A 247 2.66 -2.03 -3.12
C THR A 247 3.72 -2.47 -2.12
N LEU A 248 4.87 -2.92 -2.61
CA LEU A 248 6.00 -3.28 -1.75
C LEU A 248 6.64 -1.99 -1.21
N ILE A 249 6.72 -1.87 0.12
CA ILE A 249 7.45 -0.79 0.80
C ILE A 249 8.82 -1.32 1.23
N ASN A 250 8.85 -2.31 2.10
CA ASN A 250 10.04 -3.03 2.60
C ASN A 250 11.13 -2.10 3.16
N GLU A 251 10.74 -1.10 3.93
CA GLU A 251 11.63 -0.12 4.54
C GLU A 251 11.79 -0.38 6.03
N MET A 252 13.03 -0.18 6.55
CA MET A 252 13.30 -0.16 7.97
C MET A 252 13.37 1.28 8.47
N GLY A 253 12.77 1.53 9.61
CA GLY A 253 12.83 2.79 10.35
C GLY A 253 13.18 2.58 11.80
N SER A 254 13.37 3.67 12.52
CA SER A 254 13.46 3.66 13.96
C SER A 254 12.30 4.49 14.50
N ASP A 255 11.47 3.88 15.31
CA ASP A 255 10.36 4.55 15.96
C ASP A 255 10.49 4.47 17.48
N GLY A 256 11.03 5.53 18.09
CA GLY A 256 11.12 5.68 19.55
C GLY A 256 9.76 5.87 20.22
N SER A 257 8.68 6.04 19.47
CA SER A 257 7.33 6.23 19.98
C SER A 257 6.32 5.83 18.91
N PHE A 258 5.51 4.82 19.18
CA PHE A 258 4.43 4.37 18.30
C PHE A 258 3.29 5.40 18.12
N THR A 259 3.46 6.59 18.72
CA THR A 259 2.63 7.77 18.44
C THR A 259 3.18 8.60 17.28
N ALA A 260 4.30 8.22 16.68
CA ALA A 260 4.80 8.86 15.48
C ALA A 260 3.86 8.58 14.31
N ASP A 261 3.54 9.63 13.58
CA ASP A 261 2.80 9.54 12.33
C ASP A 261 3.65 8.77 11.30
N ILE A 262 3.19 7.59 10.93
CA ILE A 262 3.87 6.70 9.97
C ILE A 262 3.13 6.65 8.63
N PHE A 263 2.13 7.53 8.45
CA PHE A 263 1.29 7.56 7.27
C PHE A 263 1.77 8.65 6.31
N ALA A 264 1.91 8.29 5.06
CA ALA A 264 2.09 9.28 4.02
C ALA A 264 0.73 9.86 3.63
N PRO A 265 0.67 11.13 3.30
CA PRO A 265 -0.53 11.75 2.76
C PRO A 265 -1.05 10.99 1.54
N THR A 266 -2.37 10.88 1.45
CA THR A 266 -3.06 10.41 0.23
C THR A 266 -3.59 11.62 -0.51
N ILE A 267 -3.23 11.76 -1.79
CA ILE A 267 -3.60 12.91 -2.60
C ILE A 267 -4.33 12.49 -3.86
N THR A 268 -5.34 13.29 -4.26
CA THR A 268 -6.16 13.06 -5.45
C THR A 268 -6.44 14.35 -6.20
N GLU A 269 -6.48 14.29 -7.54
CA GLU A 269 -6.86 15.44 -8.36
C GLU A 269 -8.34 15.80 -8.14
N VAL A 270 -8.63 17.09 -7.96
CA VAL A 270 -9.99 17.63 -7.78
C VAL A 270 -10.38 18.48 -8.97
N THR A 271 -9.49 19.40 -9.40
CA THR A 271 -9.73 20.26 -10.57
C THR A 271 -8.44 20.36 -11.37
N ALA A 272 -8.48 19.85 -12.58
CA ALA A 272 -7.38 19.92 -13.53
C ALA A 272 -7.18 21.36 -14.03
N VAL A 273 -6.00 21.62 -14.60
CA VAL A 273 -5.74 22.85 -15.34
C VAL A 273 -6.66 22.93 -16.57
N SER A 274 -7.27 24.09 -16.82
CA SER A 274 -8.07 24.31 -18.02
C SER A 274 -7.23 24.09 -19.28
N THR A 275 -7.77 23.38 -20.27
CA THR A 275 -7.03 23.06 -21.49
C THR A 275 -7.93 23.09 -22.73
N PRO A 276 -7.52 23.70 -23.88
CA PRO A 276 -6.37 24.58 -23.99
C PRO A 276 -6.59 25.91 -23.24
N THR A 277 -5.51 26.59 -22.88
CA THR A 277 -5.55 27.88 -22.18
C THR A 277 -4.55 28.88 -22.77
N ASN A 278 -4.89 30.17 -22.75
CA ASN A 278 -3.99 31.23 -23.11
C ASN A 278 -3.30 31.92 -21.90
N ASP A 279 -3.62 31.43 -20.68
CA ASP A 279 -2.91 31.85 -19.46
C ASP A 279 -1.63 31.04 -19.33
N ASN A 280 -0.48 31.72 -19.37
CA ASN A 280 0.82 31.12 -19.14
C ASN A 280 1.50 31.63 -17.85
N THR A 281 0.77 32.35 -17.01
CA THR A 281 1.33 33.05 -15.85
C THR A 281 0.77 32.61 -14.51
N SER A 282 -0.43 32.02 -14.46
CA SER A 282 -1.15 31.76 -13.22
C SER A 282 -2.13 30.57 -13.34
N LEU A 283 -1.65 29.45 -13.85
CA LEU A 283 -2.45 28.25 -14.07
C LEU A 283 -2.89 27.63 -12.75
N SER A 284 -4.19 27.55 -12.50
CA SER A 284 -4.76 27.00 -11.27
C SER A 284 -4.95 25.49 -11.38
N TYR A 285 -4.51 24.75 -10.36
CA TYR A 285 -4.70 23.32 -10.20
C TYR A 285 -5.14 23.03 -8.77
N THR A 286 -6.14 22.15 -8.59
CA THR A 286 -6.64 21.78 -7.26
C THR A 286 -6.55 20.26 -7.06
N PHE A 287 -5.97 19.86 -5.94
CA PHE A 287 -5.94 18.48 -5.45
C PHE A 287 -6.42 18.44 -4.00
N SER A 288 -6.92 17.30 -3.54
CA SER A 288 -7.20 17.04 -2.13
C SER A 288 -6.03 16.29 -1.50
N SER A 289 -5.78 16.53 -0.21
CA SER A 289 -4.90 15.75 0.65
C SER A 289 -5.66 15.37 1.92
N ASN A 290 -5.46 14.16 2.42
CA ASN A 290 -6.02 13.76 3.73
C ASN A 290 -5.22 14.32 4.91
N GLU A 291 -4.03 14.86 4.67
CA GLU A 291 -3.11 15.36 5.71
C GLU A 291 -2.44 16.66 5.28
N ALA A 292 -2.01 17.44 6.27
CA ALA A 292 -1.19 18.61 6.05
C ALA A 292 0.27 18.21 5.75
N GLY A 293 0.97 18.99 4.92
CA GLY A 293 2.36 18.68 4.61
C GLY A 293 3.01 19.69 3.68
N THR A 294 4.21 19.37 3.21
CA THR A 294 4.97 20.15 2.25
C THR A 294 4.71 19.64 0.83
N ILE A 295 4.26 20.52 -0.06
CA ILE A 295 4.01 20.21 -1.47
C ILE A 295 5.34 20.21 -2.23
N THR A 296 5.58 19.17 -3.02
CA THR A 296 6.68 19.12 -3.99
C THR A 296 6.10 18.90 -5.38
N ILE A 297 6.46 19.79 -6.33
CA ILE A 297 6.03 19.71 -7.71
C ILE A 297 7.20 19.21 -8.55
N GLY A 298 6.92 18.28 -9.47
CA GLY A 298 7.93 17.64 -10.32
C GLY A 298 7.52 17.58 -11.78
N GLY A 299 8.41 17.02 -12.58
CA GLY A 299 8.25 16.94 -14.03
C GLY A 299 8.35 18.30 -14.70
N ASP A 300 7.60 18.49 -15.78
CA ASP A 300 7.63 19.72 -16.59
C ASP A 300 7.00 20.92 -15.86
N CYS A 301 6.32 20.71 -14.73
CA CYS A 301 5.66 21.72 -13.91
C CYS A 301 6.48 22.18 -12.69
N SER A 302 7.79 22.09 -12.70
CA SER A 302 8.66 22.33 -11.54
C SER A 302 8.65 23.75 -10.98
N ASN A 303 7.99 24.69 -11.63
CA ASN A 303 7.90 26.09 -11.23
C ASN A 303 6.51 26.41 -10.66
N SER A 304 6.38 26.41 -9.34
CA SER A 304 5.20 26.96 -8.66
C SER A 304 5.61 28.11 -7.75
N SER A 305 4.78 29.14 -7.66
CA SER A 305 5.14 30.34 -6.91
C SER A 305 4.50 30.46 -5.54
N ASP A 306 3.37 29.79 -5.26
CA ASP A 306 2.47 30.37 -4.27
C ASP A 306 2.32 29.66 -2.95
N ASN A 307 2.46 28.38 -2.84
CA ASN A 307 2.31 27.72 -1.57
C ASN A 307 2.81 26.28 -1.66
N ASN A 308 3.85 26.00 -0.96
CA ASN A 308 4.36 24.65 -0.83
C ASN A 308 3.81 23.94 0.43
N THR A 309 2.71 24.44 1.01
CA THR A 309 2.07 23.85 2.20
C THR A 309 0.69 23.34 1.84
N ALA A 310 0.49 22.04 2.01
CA ALA A 310 -0.82 21.41 1.93
C ALA A 310 -1.55 21.43 3.30
N VAL A 311 -2.86 21.54 3.24
CA VAL A 311 -3.76 21.29 4.37
C VAL A 311 -4.52 19.98 4.14
N ALA A 312 -5.03 19.39 5.21
CA ALA A 312 -5.97 18.27 5.08
C ALA A 312 -7.30 18.82 4.52
N ASP A 313 -7.53 18.66 3.25
CA ASP A 313 -8.68 19.04 2.41
C ASP A 313 -8.18 19.46 1.01
N ASN A 314 -8.97 20.24 0.28
CA ASN A 314 -8.65 20.77 -1.04
C ASN A 314 -7.54 21.83 -0.97
N ASN A 315 -6.52 21.64 -1.80
CA ASN A 315 -5.39 22.52 -1.94
C ASN A 315 -5.33 23.04 -3.37
N THR A 316 -5.30 24.36 -3.54
CA THR A 316 -5.13 24.98 -4.84
C THR A 316 -3.72 25.56 -4.95
N ILE A 317 -2.99 25.12 -5.98
CA ILE A 317 -1.67 25.64 -6.34
C ILE A 317 -1.74 26.34 -7.69
N ARG A 318 -0.69 27.07 -8.01
CA ARG A 318 -0.54 27.73 -9.31
C ARG A 318 0.79 27.37 -9.93
N PHE A 319 0.74 26.97 -11.20
CA PHE A 319 1.93 26.87 -12.02
C PHE A 319 2.19 28.25 -12.66
N THR A 320 3.42 28.70 -12.66
CA THR A 320 3.80 30.05 -13.10
C THR A 320 4.90 30.04 -14.13
N ALA A 321 4.92 31.04 -15.01
CA ALA A 321 5.95 31.25 -16.01
C ALA A 321 6.20 30.04 -16.93
N MET A 322 5.13 29.43 -17.44
CA MET A 322 5.19 28.28 -18.35
C MET A 322 5.13 28.78 -19.81
N ALA A 323 5.88 28.17 -20.70
CA ALA A 323 5.88 28.45 -22.12
C ALA A 323 4.71 27.80 -22.84
N ASP A 324 4.39 28.24 -24.07
CA ASP A 324 3.46 27.58 -24.94
C ASP A 324 3.92 26.15 -25.21
N GLY A 325 3.00 25.17 -25.11
CA GLY A 325 3.29 23.74 -25.28
C GLY A 325 2.30 22.83 -24.55
N THR A 326 2.48 21.54 -24.72
CA THR A 326 1.70 20.49 -24.02
C THR A 326 2.51 19.90 -22.88
N TYR A 327 1.90 19.80 -21.72
CA TYR A 327 2.49 19.32 -20.47
C TYR A 327 1.82 18.00 -20.06
N GLU A 328 2.58 16.90 -20.06
CA GLU A 328 2.06 15.53 -19.80
C GLU A 328 2.71 14.86 -18.60
N ASN A 329 3.83 15.38 -18.09
CA ASN A 329 4.64 14.72 -17.08
C ASN A 329 4.65 15.45 -15.72
N CYS A 330 3.71 16.37 -15.49
CA CYS A 330 3.63 17.10 -14.24
C CYS A 330 3.20 16.18 -13.10
N THR A 331 3.86 16.29 -11.96
CA THR A 331 3.57 15.48 -10.77
C THR A 331 3.53 16.32 -9.51
N ILE A 332 2.74 15.89 -8.54
CA ILE A 332 2.66 16.47 -7.20
C ILE A 332 2.89 15.38 -6.16
N ARG A 333 3.60 15.74 -5.08
CA ARG A 333 3.74 14.97 -3.85
C ARG A 333 3.48 15.87 -2.64
N VAL A 334 3.02 15.27 -1.55
CA VAL A 334 2.94 15.91 -0.25
C VAL A 334 3.77 15.11 0.74
N THR A 335 4.63 15.80 1.50
CA THR A 335 5.40 15.21 2.61
C THR A 335 4.89 15.80 3.91
N ASP A 336 4.42 14.97 4.83
CA ASP A 336 3.91 15.38 6.13
C ASP A 336 5.02 15.84 7.09
N SER A 337 4.63 16.24 8.31
CA SER A 337 5.56 16.68 9.36
C SER A 337 6.42 15.55 9.92
N ALA A 338 6.02 14.30 9.74
CA ALA A 338 6.75 13.11 10.14
C ALA A 338 7.70 12.59 9.04
N SER A 339 7.79 13.28 7.91
CA SER A 339 8.60 12.93 6.75
C SER A 339 8.07 11.75 5.93
N ASN A 340 6.79 11.39 6.08
CA ASN A 340 6.17 10.43 5.17
C ASN A 340 5.75 11.17 3.90
N THR A 341 6.05 10.61 2.74
CA THR A 341 5.81 11.24 1.43
C THR A 341 4.78 10.44 0.64
N SER A 342 3.76 11.11 0.11
CA SER A 342 2.72 10.51 -0.75
C SER A 342 3.31 9.87 -2.00
N ASP A 343 2.56 9.00 -2.64
CA ASP A 343 2.80 8.60 -4.03
C ASP A 343 2.74 9.83 -4.96
N ASN A 344 3.27 9.69 -6.18
CA ASN A 344 3.14 10.72 -7.21
C ASN A 344 1.68 10.83 -7.66
N LEU A 345 1.10 12.01 -7.54
CA LEU A 345 -0.12 12.37 -8.25
C LEU A 345 0.25 12.92 -9.62
N SER A 346 -0.14 12.25 -10.68
CA SER A 346 -0.02 12.79 -12.05
C SER A 346 -1.07 13.87 -12.26
N VAL A 347 -0.63 15.05 -12.69
CA VAL A 347 -1.51 16.14 -13.13
C VAL A 347 -2.06 15.78 -14.50
N SER A 348 -3.38 15.93 -14.71
CA SER A 348 -3.98 15.74 -16.03
C SER A 348 -3.31 16.64 -17.06
N SER A 349 -3.03 16.11 -18.25
CA SER A 349 -2.31 16.84 -19.31
C SER A 349 -3.07 18.10 -19.75
N PHE A 350 -2.33 19.16 -20.03
CA PHE A 350 -2.89 20.43 -20.48
C PHE A 350 -2.00 21.10 -21.53
N THR A 351 -2.59 21.97 -22.34
CA THR A 351 -1.91 22.70 -23.41
C THR A 351 -2.03 24.20 -23.17
N ILE A 352 -0.90 24.90 -23.22
CA ILE A 352 -0.81 26.37 -23.20
C ILE A 352 -0.56 26.85 -24.62
N ASP A 353 -1.37 27.80 -25.05
CA ASP A 353 -1.23 28.49 -26.30
C ASP A 353 -1.61 29.95 -26.06
N SER A 354 -0.61 30.76 -25.77
CA SER A 354 -0.75 32.22 -25.49
C SER A 354 -0.55 33.07 -26.73
N THR A 355 -0.23 32.45 -27.86
CA THR A 355 0.07 33.14 -29.11
C THR A 355 -1.20 33.25 -29.96
N GLY A 356 -1.62 34.47 -30.24
CA GLY A 356 -2.78 34.70 -31.10
C GLY A 356 -2.46 34.49 -32.58
N PRO A 357 -3.49 34.17 -33.40
CA PRO A 357 -3.32 34.00 -34.83
C PRO A 357 -2.76 35.24 -35.54
N THR A 358 -1.83 34.99 -36.43
CA THR A 358 -1.30 36.03 -37.32
C THR A 358 -2.04 36.04 -38.64
N LEU A 359 -2.58 37.17 -39.03
CA LEU A 359 -3.29 37.32 -40.29
C LEU A 359 -2.38 37.99 -41.34
N THR A 360 -2.41 37.44 -42.57
CA THR A 360 -1.67 38.00 -43.71
C THR A 360 -2.63 38.15 -44.90
N GLU A 361 -2.68 39.36 -45.47
CA GLU A 361 -3.45 39.59 -46.68
C GLU A 361 -2.93 38.73 -47.85
N VAL A 362 -3.85 38.06 -48.54
CA VAL A 362 -3.55 37.25 -49.73
C VAL A 362 -4.07 37.95 -50.98
N THR A 363 -5.30 38.42 -50.96
CA THR A 363 -5.89 39.18 -52.09
C THR A 363 -6.68 40.36 -51.53
N PRO A 364 -6.23 41.59 -51.80
CA PRO A 364 -6.94 42.79 -51.40
C PRO A 364 -8.25 42.98 -52.17
N VAL A 365 -9.13 43.79 -51.60
CA VAL A 365 -10.29 44.29 -52.34
C VAL A 365 -9.76 45.26 -53.43
N PRO A 366 -10.23 45.14 -54.69
CA PRO A 366 -9.79 46.04 -55.74
C PRO A 366 -10.05 47.51 -55.39
N THR A 367 -9.05 48.37 -55.63
CA THR A 367 -9.11 49.82 -55.29
C THR A 367 -10.21 50.53 -56.07
N TYR A 368 -10.52 50.08 -57.31
CA TYR A 368 -11.58 50.57 -58.15
C TYR A 368 -12.42 49.40 -58.63
N THR A 369 -13.67 49.39 -58.27
CA THR A 369 -14.64 48.38 -58.71
C THR A 369 -16.03 49.00 -58.87
N ASN A 370 -16.78 48.50 -59.82
CA ASN A 370 -18.20 48.81 -60.00
C ASN A 370 -19.12 47.75 -59.35
N ASP A 371 -18.53 46.74 -58.69
CA ASP A 371 -19.27 45.78 -57.92
C ASP A 371 -19.39 46.29 -56.46
N ASN A 372 -20.63 46.48 -56.02
CA ASN A 372 -20.96 46.89 -54.66
C ASN A 372 -21.74 45.80 -53.89
N THR A 373 -21.81 44.59 -54.42
CA THR A 373 -22.66 43.54 -53.88
C THR A 373 -21.87 42.28 -53.46
N SER A 374 -20.67 42.04 -54.03
CA SER A 374 -19.91 40.81 -53.85
C SER A 374 -18.39 41.06 -53.78
N LEU A 375 -17.96 42.03 -52.99
CA LEU A 375 -16.56 42.29 -52.78
C LEU A 375 -15.92 41.15 -51.97
N SER A 376 -14.84 40.59 -52.51
CA SER A 376 -14.12 39.51 -51.85
C SER A 376 -12.77 40.01 -51.31
N TYR A 377 -12.43 39.58 -50.12
CA TYR A 377 -11.14 39.76 -49.46
C TYR A 377 -10.60 38.41 -49.00
N THR A 378 -9.38 38.10 -49.33
CA THR A 378 -8.75 36.84 -48.93
C THR A 378 -7.56 37.10 -48.06
N PHE A 379 -7.51 36.44 -46.95
CA PHE A 379 -6.38 36.42 -46.02
C PHE A 379 -6.03 34.97 -45.59
N SER A 380 -4.84 34.75 -45.17
CA SER A 380 -4.40 33.55 -44.47
C SER A 380 -4.29 33.81 -42.98
N SER A 381 -4.59 32.78 -42.18
CA SER A 381 -4.36 32.78 -40.74
C SER A 381 -3.35 31.72 -40.40
N SER A 382 -2.47 31.95 -39.42
CA SER A 382 -1.56 30.95 -38.91
C SER A 382 -2.28 29.84 -38.14
N GLU A 383 -3.50 30.12 -37.64
CA GLU A 383 -4.29 29.24 -36.80
C GLU A 383 -5.77 29.32 -37.18
N ALA A 384 -6.53 28.28 -36.79
CA ALA A 384 -7.99 28.30 -36.88
C ALA A 384 -8.59 29.18 -35.79
N GLY A 385 -9.66 29.92 -36.14
CA GLY A 385 -10.30 30.83 -35.21
C GLY A 385 -11.62 31.39 -35.73
N THR A 386 -12.22 32.27 -34.94
CA THR A 386 -13.45 33.01 -35.32
C THR A 386 -13.10 34.33 -35.94
N ILE A 387 -13.67 34.60 -37.09
CA ILE A 387 -13.51 35.87 -37.81
C ILE A 387 -14.47 36.90 -37.22
N ALA A 388 -13.94 38.04 -36.75
CA ALA A 388 -14.73 39.22 -36.39
C ALA A 388 -14.44 40.35 -37.36
N TYR A 389 -15.48 41.05 -37.82
CA TYR A 389 -15.38 42.21 -38.67
C TYR A 389 -15.46 43.47 -37.77
N GLY A 390 -14.56 44.40 -37.97
CA GLY A 390 -14.56 45.69 -37.28
C GLY A 390 -14.52 46.85 -38.27
N GLY A 391 -14.99 48.01 -37.83
CA GLY A 391 -14.98 49.22 -38.64
C GLY A 391 -15.74 50.35 -37.99
#